data_37602305cc1cd33db4b2be0b6fd051a8
#
_entry.id   37602305cc1cd33db4b2be0b6fd051a8
#
_cell.length_a   1.000
_cell.length_b   1.000
_cell.length_c   1.000
_cell.angle_alpha   90.00
_cell.angle_beta   90.00
_cell.angle_gamma   90.00
#
_symmetry.space_group_name_H-M   'P 1'
#
loop_
_entity.id
_entity.type
_entity.pdbx_description
1 polymer ?
#
loop_
_entity_poly.entity_id
_entity_poly.type
_entity_poly.pdbx_seq_one_letter_code
_entity_poly.pdbx_strand_id
1 'polypeptide(L)'
;MFFNKKYIKVNHNEEPEKTQAEEPKQEEETAPVVETVTCKICKKELDKQRIIKNKYVCYECGYYFRVRTKNRIRMVADAGTFETWDNDLKTGNPLNFPEYEKKVAATQEKTGLNEGVTMGSCTINGEKTVLGVIDARFMMGSMGHVVGERITRAMEKATEQKLPVILFCCSGGARM
;
A
#
# COMPACT_ATOMS: atom_id res chain seq x y z
N MET A 1 -6.55 -44.22 -49.64
CA MET A 1 -6.14 -43.96 -48.24
C MET A 1 -7.22 -44.43 -47.32
N PHE A 2 -7.00 -45.52 -46.57
CA PHE A 2 -8.00 -46.20 -45.80
C PHE A 2 -8.01 -45.65 -44.36
N PHE A 3 -9.18 -45.17 -43.89
CA PHE A 3 -9.37 -44.79 -42.52
C PHE A 3 -9.75 -46.03 -41.69
N ASN A 4 -8.90 -46.40 -40.72
CA ASN A 4 -9.16 -47.48 -39.78
C ASN A 4 -9.96 -46.92 -38.60
N LYS A 5 -11.24 -47.25 -38.53
CA LYS A 5 -12.08 -46.98 -37.32
C LYS A 5 -11.94 -48.18 -36.38
N LYS A 6 -11.34 -47.94 -35.20
CA LYS A 6 -11.37 -48.88 -34.08
C LYS A 6 -12.68 -48.70 -33.31
N TYR A 7 -13.49 -49.75 -33.29
CA TYR A 7 -14.69 -49.82 -32.41
C TYR A 7 -14.32 -50.43 -31.08
N ILE A 8 -14.72 -49.78 -29.97
CA ILE A 8 -14.63 -50.32 -28.61
C ILE A 8 -15.88 -51.16 -28.36
N LYS A 9 -15.72 -52.43 -28.02
CA LYS A 9 -16.81 -53.31 -27.56
C LYS A 9 -17.13 -52.99 -26.12
N VAL A 10 -18.40 -52.62 -25.84
CA VAL A 10 -18.92 -52.45 -24.49
C VAL A 10 -19.51 -53.78 -24.06
N ASN A 11 -18.98 -54.40 -23.01
CA ASN A 11 -19.55 -55.56 -22.36
C ASN A 11 -20.64 -55.09 -21.40
N HIS A 12 -21.88 -55.48 -21.64
CA HIS A 12 -22.98 -55.43 -20.68
C HIS A 12 -22.97 -56.73 -19.87
N ASN A 13 -22.56 -56.66 -18.63
CA ASN A 13 -22.97 -57.53 -17.52
C ASN A 13 -22.15 -57.19 -16.26
N GLU A 14 -22.68 -56.28 -15.44
CA GLU A 14 -22.37 -56.21 -14.03
C GLU A 14 -23.58 -55.57 -13.32
N GLU A 15 -24.02 -56.24 -12.26
CA GLU A 15 -25.19 -55.89 -11.43
C GLU A 15 -24.94 -54.59 -10.64
N PRO A 16 -25.97 -53.83 -10.23
CA PRO A 16 -25.78 -52.57 -9.55
C PRO A 16 -25.34 -52.78 -8.11
N GLU A 17 -24.12 -52.45 -7.79
CA GLU A 17 -23.63 -52.25 -6.42
C GLU A 17 -24.38 -51.09 -5.76
N LYS A 18 -24.88 -51.33 -4.56
CA LYS A 18 -25.57 -50.35 -3.72
C LYS A 18 -24.62 -49.26 -3.32
N THR A 19 -24.74 -48.10 -3.96
CA THR A 19 -24.05 -46.87 -3.54
C THR A 19 -24.61 -46.42 -2.20
N GLN A 20 -23.80 -46.52 -1.16
CA GLN A 20 -24.10 -45.87 0.13
C GLN A 20 -24.05 -44.36 -0.10
N ALA A 21 -25.12 -43.68 0.24
CA ALA A 21 -25.21 -42.23 0.20
C ALA A 21 -24.19 -41.66 1.21
N GLU A 22 -23.15 -40.99 0.70
CA GLU A 22 -22.29 -40.14 1.52
C GLU A 22 -23.10 -38.91 1.95
N GLU A 23 -23.25 -38.74 3.25
CA GLU A 23 -23.80 -37.51 3.86
C GLU A 23 -22.95 -36.31 3.45
N PRO A 24 -23.56 -35.17 3.13
CA PRO A 24 -22.82 -33.97 2.78
C PRO A 24 -22.02 -33.51 4.03
N LYS A 25 -20.68 -33.54 3.94
CA LYS A 25 -19.81 -32.89 4.92
C LYS A 25 -20.19 -31.41 4.97
N GLN A 26 -20.71 -30.97 6.09
CA GLN A 26 -20.91 -29.57 6.42
C GLN A 26 -19.54 -28.89 6.32
N GLU A 27 -19.37 -28.00 5.33
CA GLU A 27 -18.27 -27.06 5.31
C GLU A 27 -18.43 -26.16 6.55
N GLU A 28 -17.55 -26.32 7.53
CA GLU A 28 -17.41 -25.36 8.61
C GLU A 28 -17.09 -24.00 8.01
N GLU A 29 -18.04 -23.10 8.01
CA GLU A 29 -17.85 -21.68 7.74
C GLU A 29 -16.80 -21.15 8.73
N THR A 30 -15.53 -21.07 8.30
CA THR A 30 -14.47 -20.46 9.09
C THR A 30 -14.84 -18.99 9.28
N ALA A 31 -15.16 -18.62 10.51
CA ALA A 31 -15.42 -17.22 10.88
C ALA A 31 -14.30 -16.31 10.34
N PRO A 32 -14.63 -15.12 9.80
CA PRO A 32 -13.63 -14.23 9.21
C PRO A 32 -12.55 -13.91 10.25
N VAL A 33 -11.29 -14.18 9.92
CA VAL A 33 -10.15 -13.90 10.77
C VAL A 33 -10.08 -12.37 10.96
N VAL A 34 -10.46 -11.88 12.12
CA VAL A 34 -10.40 -10.45 12.45
C VAL A 34 -8.94 -10.09 12.73
N GLU A 35 -8.33 -9.33 11.81
CA GLU A 35 -6.97 -8.79 12.02
C GLU A 35 -6.98 -7.79 13.17
N THR A 36 -6.17 -8.05 14.20
CA THR A 36 -6.05 -7.19 15.39
C THR A 36 -4.73 -6.42 15.42
N VAL A 37 -4.69 -5.34 16.20
CA VAL A 37 -3.49 -4.54 16.46
C VAL A 37 -3.49 -4.08 17.92
N THR A 38 -2.34 -4.21 18.59
CA THR A 38 -2.19 -3.77 19.97
C THR A 38 -1.84 -2.28 20.04
N CYS A 39 -2.61 -1.50 20.82
CA CYS A 39 -2.30 -0.10 21.06
C CYS A 39 -1.06 0.05 21.94
N LYS A 40 -0.13 0.94 21.55
CA LYS A 40 1.11 1.16 22.30
C LYS A 40 0.90 1.83 23.65
N ILE A 41 -0.17 2.58 23.81
CA ILE A 41 -0.47 3.35 25.05
C ILE A 41 -1.36 2.55 25.97
N CYS A 42 -2.59 2.21 25.57
CA CYS A 42 -3.52 1.50 26.46
C CYS A 42 -3.33 -0.02 26.47
N LYS A 43 -2.43 -0.57 25.63
CA LYS A 43 -2.09 -2.01 25.53
C LYS A 43 -3.27 -2.92 25.14
N LYS A 44 -4.44 -2.38 24.85
CA LYS A 44 -5.59 -3.15 24.41
C LYS A 44 -5.37 -3.67 22.99
N GLU A 45 -5.87 -4.86 22.76
CA GLU A 45 -6.00 -5.45 21.42
C GLU A 45 -7.24 -4.88 20.74
N LEU A 46 -7.08 -4.39 19.53
CA LEU A 46 -8.07 -3.59 18.81
C LEU A 46 -8.29 -4.14 17.40
N ASP A 47 -9.53 -4.09 16.93
CA ASP A 47 -9.87 -4.42 15.54
C ASP A 47 -9.23 -3.41 14.58
N LYS A 48 -8.39 -3.92 13.69
CA LYS A 48 -7.66 -3.11 12.69
C LYS A 48 -8.60 -2.37 11.74
N GLN A 49 -9.72 -2.98 11.33
CA GLN A 49 -10.69 -2.34 10.44
C GLN A 49 -11.39 -1.18 11.13
N ARG A 50 -11.71 -1.32 12.42
CA ARG A 50 -12.29 -0.25 13.22
C ARG A 50 -11.31 0.91 13.42
N ILE A 51 -10.01 0.61 13.61
CA ILE A 51 -8.96 1.65 13.65
C ILE A 51 -8.87 2.41 12.32
N ILE A 52 -8.90 1.71 11.18
CA ILE A 52 -8.87 2.34 9.85
C ILE A 52 -10.08 3.24 9.65
N LYS A 53 -11.28 2.77 9.98
CA LYS A 53 -12.52 3.58 9.93
C LYS A 53 -12.43 4.80 10.85
N ASN A 54 -11.81 4.67 12.02
CA ASN A 54 -11.58 5.77 12.97
C ASN A 54 -10.33 6.60 12.62
N LYS A 55 -9.94 6.69 11.35
CA LYS A 55 -8.84 7.52 10.84
C LYS A 55 -7.50 7.25 11.53
N TYR A 56 -7.22 6.00 11.88
CA TYR A 56 -6.01 5.57 12.59
C TYR A 56 -5.87 6.14 14.00
N VAL A 57 -6.98 6.46 14.65
CA VAL A 57 -7.03 6.86 16.06
C VAL A 57 -7.54 5.70 16.89
N CYS A 58 -6.88 5.42 18.02
CA CYS A 58 -7.35 4.42 18.99
C CYS A 58 -8.69 4.86 19.58
N TYR A 59 -9.70 4.03 19.42
CA TYR A 59 -11.04 4.34 19.91
C TYR A 59 -11.21 4.14 21.43
N GLU A 60 -10.16 3.62 22.11
CA GLU A 60 -10.13 3.43 23.56
C GLU A 60 -9.43 4.57 24.30
N CYS A 61 -8.28 5.06 23.76
CA CYS A 61 -7.45 6.06 24.47
C CYS A 61 -7.07 7.28 23.62
N GLY A 62 -7.52 7.38 22.38
CA GLY A 62 -7.21 8.51 21.52
C GLY A 62 -5.79 8.50 20.92
N TYR A 63 -4.99 7.44 21.13
CA TYR A 63 -3.66 7.36 20.56
C TYR A 63 -3.68 7.36 19.03
N TYR A 64 -2.79 8.15 18.39
CA TYR A 64 -2.64 8.22 16.93
C TYR A 64 -1.64 7.17 16.44
N PHE A 65 -2.13 6.22 15.66
CA PHE A 65 -1.28 5.25 14.97
C PHE A 65 -0.55 5.89 13.79
N ARG A 66 0.62 5.35 13.44
CA ARG A 66 1.34 5.78 12.24
C ARG A 66 0.54 5.42 10.98
N VAL A 67 0.34 6.39 10.11
CA VAL A 67 -0.35 6.22 8.83
C VAL A 67 0.67 6.13 7.71
N ARG A 68 0.62 5.06 6.92
CA ARG A 68 1.47 4.90 5.73
C ARG A 68 1.02 5.85 4.63
N THR A 69 1.95 6.28 3.76
CA THR A 69 1.68 7.19 2.63
C THR A 69 0.43 6.81 1.84
N LYS A 70 0.32 5.57 1.38
CA LYS A 70 -0.85 5.09 0.61
C LYS A 70 -2.17 5.28 1.36
N ASN A 71 -2.16 5.07 2.67
CA ASN A 71 -3.36 5.22 3.48
C ASN A 71 -3.67 6.71 3.75
N ARG A 72 -2.65 7.56 3.92
CA ARG A 72 -2.84 9.00 4.05
C ARG A 72 -3.47 9.58 2.79
N ILE A 73 -2.97 9.20 1.62
CA ILE A 73 -3.54 9.60 0.32
C ILE A 73 -5.02 9.18 0.24
N ARG A 74 -5.34 7.92 0.54
CA ARG A 74 -6.73 7.41 0.54
C ARG A 74 -7.67 8.11 1.53
N MET A 75 -7.13 8.69 2.61
CA MET A 75 -7.94 9.43 3.60
C MET A 75 -8.29 10.84 3.13
N VAL A 76 -7.53 11.41 2.21
CA VAL A 76 -7.59 12.83 1.83
C VAL A 76 -8.09 13.00 0.40
N ALA A 77 -7.52 12.27 -0.55
CA ALA A 77 -7.89 12.36 -1.96
C ALA A 77 -9.18 11.60 -2.26
N ASP A 78 -9.93 12.10 -3.24
CA ASP A 78 -11.06 11.39 -3.81
C ASP A 78 -10.60 10.05 -4.41
N ALA A 79 -11.45 9.03 -4.32
CA ALA A 79 -11.10 7.67 -4.70
C ALA A 79 -10.64 7.58 -6.17
N GLY A 80 -9.44 7.02 -6.38
CA GLY A 80 -8.90 6.77 -7.72
C GLY A 80 -8.34 7.99 -8.46
N THR A 81 -8.31 9.17 -7.84
CA THR A 81 -7.86 10.41 -8.51
C THR A 81 -6.37 10.74 -8.32
N PHE A 82 -5.67 10.03 -7.44
CA PHE A 82 -4.27 10.34 -7.16
C PHE A 82 -3.34 9.80 -8.27
N GLU A 83 -2.63 10.70 -8.92
CA GLU A 83 -1.61 10.42 -9.93
C GLU A 83 -0.23 10.83 -9.41
N THR A 84 0.69 9.87 -9.31
CA THR A 84 2.05 10.10 -8.80
C THR A 84 2.91 10.84 -9.82
N TRP A 85 3.69 11.85 -9.36
CA TRP A 85 4.64 12.59 -10.16
C TRP A 85 6.09 12.25 -9.80
N ASP A 86 6.99 12.30 -10.82
CA ASP A 86 8.46 12.22 -10.66
C ASP A 86 8.94 11.05 -9.77
N ASN A 87 8.24 9.89 -9.85
CA ASN A 87 8.56 8.71 -9.04
C ASN A 87 9.80 7.95 -9.56
N ASP A 88 10.30 8.30 -10.73
CA ASP A 88 11.48 7.73 -11.41
C ASP A 88 12.79 8.37 -10.99
N LEU A 89 12.76 9.52 -10.31
CA LEU A 89 13.97 10.18 -9.79
C LEU A 89 14.69 9.26 -8.79
N LYS A 90 15.98 9.06 -9.04
CA LYS A 90 16.84 8.19 -8.24
C LYS A 90 17.80 9.00 -7.38
N THR A 91 17.96 8.57 -6.13
CA THR A 91 18.95 9.13 -5.21
C THR A 91 20.35 8.79 -5.69
N GLY A 92 21.20 9.81 -5.85
CA GLY A 92 22.62 9.68 -6.08
C GLY A 92 23.43 9.82 -4.78
N ASN A 93 24.76 9.58 -4.91
CA ASN A 93 25.73 9.76 -3.81
C ASN A 93 26.90 10.65 -4.27
N PRO A 94 26.66 11.94 -4.54
CA PRO A 94 27.67 12.81 -5.13
C PRO A 94 28.89 13.06 -4.23
N LEU A 95 28.74 12.83 -2.93
CA LEU A 95 29.82 12.98 -1.95
C LEU A 95 30.56 11.67 -1.66
N ASN A 96 30.20 10.58 -2.34
CA ASN A 96 30.75 9.23 -2.09
C ASN A 96 30.68 8.85 -0.61
N PHE A 97 29.56 9.20 0.07
CA PHE A 97 29.40 8.89 1.48
C PHE A 97 29.37 7.36 1.70
N PRO A 98 30.19 6.83 2.60
CA PRO A 98 30.30 5.40 2.81
C PRO A 98 28.95 4.75 3.15
N GLU A 99 28.69 3.57 2.58
CA GLU A 99 27.48 2.73 2.83
C GLU A 99 26.12 3.40 2.51
N TYR A 100 26.12 4.64 1.96
CA TYR A 100 24.85 5.36 1.71
C TYR A 100 23.95 4.63 0.71
N GLU A 101 24.52 4.19 -0.42
CA GLU A 101 23.76 3.49 -1.46
C GLU A 101 23.17 2.18 -0.95
N LYS A 102 23.94 1.41 -0.17
CA LYS A 102 23.46 0.18 0.46
C LYS A 102 22.31 0.46 1.42
N LYS A 103 22.42 1.53 2.22
CA LYS A 103 21.38 1.94 3.17
C LYS A 103 20.10 2.39 2.45
N VAL A 104 20.22 3.11 1.33
CA VAL A 104 19.10 3.49 0.47
C VAL A 104 18.43 2.26 -0.10
N ALA A 105 19.18 1.35 -0.74
CA ALA A 105 18.66 0.13 -1.33
C ALA A 105 17.92 -0.77 -0.31
N ALA A 106 18.53 -1.00 0.85
CA ALA A 106 17.91 -1.77 1.94
C ALA A 106 16.62 -1.11 2.47
N THR A 107 16.58 0.24 2.47
CA THR A 107 15.38 0.97 2.89
C THR A 107 14.27 0.88 1.84
N GLN A 108 14.62 0.96 0.56
CA GLN A 108 13.69 0.76 -0.55
C GLN A 108 13.06 -0.63 -0.51
N GLU A 109 13.88 -1.67 -0.38
CA GLU A 109 13.42 -3.06 -0.25
C GLU A 109 12.48 -3.25 0.95
N LYS A 110 12.88 -2.77 2.12
CA LYS A 110 12.10 -2.90 3.37
C LYS A 110 10.77 -2.15 3.34
N THR A 111 10.71 -0.99 2.68
CA THR A 111 9.54 -0.11 2.74
C THR A 111 8.64 -0.19 1.52
N GLY A 112 9.17 -0.63 0.38
CA GLY A 112 8.54 -0.57 -0.93
C GLY A 112 8.39 0.87 -1.46
N LEU A 113 9.16 1.82 -0.91
CA LEU A 113 9.16 3.23 -1.31
C LEU A 113 10.43 3.54 -2.10
N ASN A 114 10.34 4.31 -3.18
CA ASN A 114 11.51 4.75 -3.92
C ASN A 114 12.27 5.85 -3.19
N GLU A 115 11.54 6.70 -2.41
CA GLU A 115 12.12 7.78 -1.61
C GLU A 115 11.16 8.20 -0.48
N GLY A 116 11.62 9.08 0.40
CA GLY A 116 10.89 9.53 1.59
C GLY A 116 9.63 10.35 1.34
N VAL A 117 9.43 10.88 0.13
CA VAL A 117 8.22 11.64 -0.25
C VAL A 117 7.55 11.03 -1.47
N THR A 118 6.23 11.03 -1.46
CA THR A 118 5.38 10.78 -2.64
C THR A 118 4.62 12.06 -2.96
N MET A 119 4.80 12.58 -4.19
CA MET A 119 4.13 13.77 -4.70
C MET A 119 3.20 13.38 -5.84
N GLY A 120 2.11 14.13 -6.03
CA GLY A 120 1.21 13.89 -7.15
C GLY A 120 0.04 14.87 -7.18
N SER A 121 -0.79 14.77 -8.21
CA SER A 121 -2.07 15.48 -8.30
C SER A 121 -3.21 14.57 -7.86
N CYS A 122 -4.27 15.18 -7.37
CA CYS A 122 -5.54 14.51 -7.04
C CYS A 122 -6.68 15.50 -7.05
N THR A 123 -7.89 15.02 -6.81
CA THR A 123 -9.00 15.89 -6.37
C THR A 123 -9.29 15.66 -4.89
N ILE A 124 -9.78 16.69 -4.23
CA ILE A 124 -10.30 16.65 -2.86
C ILE A 124 -11.68 17.32 -2.90
N ASN A 125 -12.74 16.56 -2.66
CA ASN A 125 -14.12 17.01 -2.85
C ASN A 125 -14.37 17.61 -4.26
N GLY A 126 -13.79 17.01 -5.29
CA GLY A 126 -13.87 17.47 -6.68
C GLY A 126 -12.87 18.55 -7.07
N GLU A 127 -12.21 19.23 -6.14
CA GLU A 127 -11.27 20.33 -6.40
C GLU A 127 -9.85 19.80 -6.65
N LYS A 128 -9.25 20.22 -7.76
CA LYS A 128 -7.89 19.82 -8.14
C LYS A 128 -6.85 20.34 -7.15
N THR A 129 -5.95 19.49 -6.72
CA THR A 129 -4.95 19.78 -5.67
C THR A 129 -3.68 19.01 -5.94
N VAL A 130 -2.53 19.60 -5.60
CA VAL A 130 -1.26 18.88 -5.51
C VAL A 130 -1.08 18.39 -4.09
N LEU A 131 -0.89 17.07 -3.94
CA LEU A 131 -0.77 16.40 -2.65
C LEU A 131 0.59 15.74 -2.49
N GLY A 132 1.25 16.01 -1.39
CA GLY A 132 2.51 15.40 -0.99
C GLY A 132 2.42 14.73 0.37
N VAL A 133 3.04 13.57 0.51
CA VAL A 133 3.11 12.85 1.79
C VAL A 133 4.53 12.34 2.02
N ILE A 134 5.15 12.79 3.11
CA ILE A 134 6.43 12.26 3.60
C ILE A 134 6.17 11.03 4.46
N ASP A 135 6.99 9.98 4.28
CA ASP A 135 6.87 8.72 5.03
C ASP A 135 8.09 8.50 5.94
N ALA A 136 7.88 8.53 7.23
CA ALA A 136 8.95 8.35 8.23
C ALA A 136 9.61 6.96 8.20
N ARG A 137 9.04 5.98 7.48
CA ARG A 137 9.67 4.66 7.32
C ARG A 137 10.92 4.74 6.44
N PHE A 138 10.97 5.72 5.52
CA PHE A 138 12.12 5.95 4.69
C PHE A 138 13.08 6.92 5.41
N MET A 139 14.13 6.41 6.01
CA MET A 139 15.17 7.17 6.73
C MET A 139 14.62 8.27 7.65
N MET A 140 13.59 7.95 8.45
CA MET A 140 12.88 8.88 9.34
C MET A 140 12.24 10.09 8.62
N GLY A 141 11.93 9.97 7.33
CA GLY A 141 11.39 11.05 6.51
C GLY A 141 12.39 12.17 6.25
N SER A 142 13.70 11.92 6.41
CA SER A 142 14.75 12.91 6.17
C SER A 142 14.76 13.38 4.73
N MET A 143 15.00 14.68 4.52
CA MET A 143 14.98 15.32 3.24
C MET A 143 16.36 15.23 2.58
N GLY A 144 16.53 14.30 1.64
CA GLY A 144 17.67 14.23 0.73
C GLY A 144 17.39 15.00 -0.55
N HIS A 145 18.37 14.98 -1.48
CA HIS A 145 18.27 15.67 -2.77
C HIS A 145 16.97 15.35 -3.53
N VAL A 146 16.62 14.07 -3.68
CA VAL A 146 15.42 13.65 -4.43
C VAL A 146 14.13 14.09 -3.74
N VAL A 147 14.08 14.10 -2.39
CA VAL A 147 12.92 14.62 -1.67
C VAL A 147 12.71 16.09 -1.97
N GLY A 148 13.79 16.90 -1.90
CA GLY A 148 13.76 18.32 -2.24
C GLY A 148 13.32 18.54 -3.69
N GLU A 149 13.94 17.83 -4.62
CA GLU A 149 13.64 17.94 -6.06
C GLU A 149 12.18 17.60 -6.39
N ARG A 150 11.65 16.53 -5.86
CA ARG A 150 10.22 16.16 -6.05
C ARG A 150 9.27 17.23 -5.53
N ILE A 151 9.56 17.79 -4.35
CA ILE A 151 8.74 18.85 -3.75
C ILE A 151 8.82 20.13 -4.60
N THR A 152 10.02 20.53 -5.01
CA THR A 152 10.24 21.72 -5.85
C THR A 152 9.50 21.58 -7.17
N ARG A 153 9.72 20.51 -7.92
CA ARG A 153 9.01 20.27 -9.20
C ARG A 153 7.50 20.26 -9.04
N ALA A 154 6.99 19.67 -7.94
CA ALA A 154 5.56 19.64 -7.69
C ALA A 154 5.01 21.05 -7.39
N MET A 155 5.77 21.91 -6.68
CA MET A 155 5.40 23.31 -6.43
C MET A 155 5.43 24.14 -7.72
N GLU A 156 6.43 23.94 -8.58
CA GLU A 156 6.54 24.60 -9.90
C GLU A 156 5.33 24.22 -10.78
N LYS A 157 5.04 22.94 -10.94
CA LYS A 157 3.86 22.47 -11.68
C LYS A 157 2.55 22.99 -11.09
N ALA A 158 2.44 23.03 -9.76
CA ALA A 158 1.25 23.58 -9.10
C ALA A 158 1.10 25.07 -9.39
N THR A 159 2.19 25.83 -9.40
CA THR A 159 2.19 27.27 -9.72
C THR A 159 1.75 27.52 -11.16
N GLU A 160 2.29 26.77 -12.12
CA GLU A 160 1.92 26.84 -13.54
C GLU A 160 0.42 26.54 -13.74
N GLN A 161 -0.10 25.54 -13.02
CA GLN A 161 -1.49 25.09 -13.11
C GLN A 161 -2.43 25.87 -12.18
N LYS A 162 -1.91 26.79 -11.36
CA LYS A 162 -2.65 27.55 -10.34
C LYS A 162 -3.41 26.65 -9.36
N LEU A 163 -2.76 25.56 -8.93
CA LEU A 163 -3.33 24.59 -8.00
C LEU A 163 -2.80 24.81 -6.57
N PRO A 164 -3.63 24.55 -5.55
CA PRO A 164 -3.18 24.52 -4.18
C PRO A 164 -2.23 23.33 -3.94
N VAL A 165 -1.30 23.48 -2.98
CA VAL A 165 -0.38 22.42 -2.56
C VAL A 165 -0.64 22.07 -1.10
N ILE A 166 -0.86 20.78 -0.83
CA ILE A 166 -0.99 20.23 0.53
C ILE A 166 0.16 19.26 0.75
N LEU A 167 0.96 19.46 1.79
CA LEU A 167 2.07 18.59 2.14
C LEU A 167 1.94 18.07 3.58
N PHE A 168 1.85 16.76 3.73
CA PHE A 168 1.91 16.07 5.03
C PHE A 168 3.38 15.81 5.39
N CYS A 169 3.89 16.59 6.31
CA CYS A 169 5.28 16.51 6.75
C CYS A 169 5.43 15.61 8.00
N CYS A 170 6.40 14.70 7.94
CA CYS A 170 6.87 13.93 9.10
C CYS A 170 8.38 13.67 8.93
N SER A 171 9.16 14.76 8.98
CA SER A 171 10.59 14.73 8.66
C SER A 171 11.46 14.82 9.91
N GLY A 172 12.56 14.06 9.92
CA GLY A 172 13.66 14.21 10.87
C GLY A 172 14.62 15.35 10.55
N GLY A 173 14.37 16.13 9.47
CA GLY A 173 15.24 17.21 9.00
C GLY A 173 16.01 16.84 7.73
N ALA A 174 17.11 17.56 7.47
CA ALA A 174 17.96 17.28 6.33
C ALA A 174 18.63 15.90 6.46
N ARG A 175 18.82 15.23 5.31
CA ARG A 175 19.55 13.95 5.26
C ARG A 175 21.05 14.24 5.19
N MET A 176 21.75 13.75 6.18
CA MET A 176 23.21 13.74 6.20
C MET A 176 23.75 12.57 5.40
#